data_78b19b7d46cd0f7edc0b311effe39672
#
_entry.id   78b19b7d46cd0f7edc0b311effe39672
#
_cell.length_a   1.000
_cell.length_b   1.000
_cell.length_c   1.000
_cell.angle_alpha   90.00
_cell.angle_beta   90.00
_cell.angle_gamma   90.00
#
_symmetry.space_group_name_H-M   'P 1'
#
loop_
_entity.id
_entity.type
_entity.pdbx_description
1 polymer ?
#
loop_
_entity_poly.entity_id
_entity_poly.type
_entity_poly.pdbx_seq_one_letter_code
_entity_poly.pdbx_strand_id
1 'polypeptide(L)'
;MSFFQRNQSPMLPGQPQRPREKKPATKQQKLLFGLVLGCSSASTLLYFFLITLSEHMEYLIAAQIFGMGVPVLYAAAGAAFVAAYIIYNRAFTRDNITPEMLPDTMTEQEKADFIQEGADRKRKSKWMIVVLFTLFVPLAIDFLILTAIPTLFGGALGT
;
A
#
# COMPACT_ATOMS: atom_id res chain seq x y z
N MET A 1 -30.34 20.93 -13.67
CA MET A 1 -29.52 20.96 -14.91
C MET A 1 -28.66 19.68 -14.96
N SER A 2 -29.01 18.84 -15.89
CA SER A 2 -28.57 17.47 -16.10
C SER A 2 -27.15 17.44 -16.68
N PHE A 3 -26.17 16.87 -15.95
CA PHE A 3 -24.83 16.63 -16.49
C PHE A 3 -24.25 15.31 -15.95
N PHE A 4 -24.92 14.19 -16.17
CA PHE A 4 -24.26 12.86 -16.08
C PHE A 4 -25.08 11.80 -16.83
N GLN A 5 -25.33 12.03 -18.10
CA GLN A 5 -25.60 10.91 -19.01
C GLN A 5 -24.28 10.42 -19.60
N ARG A 6 -23.61 9.53 -18.88
CA ARG A 6 -22.51 8.76 -19.46
C ARG A 6 -23.13 7.67 -20.31
N ASN A 7 -23.12 7.87 -21.63
CA ASN A 7 -23.49 6.89 -22.66
C ASN A 7 -22.89 5.51 -22.34
N GLN A 8 -23.67 4.66 -21.71
CA GLN A 8 -23.45 3.21 -21.74
C GLN A 8 -24.33 2.68 -22.88
N SER A 9 -23.76 2.63 -24.07
CA SER A 9 -24.36 1.86 -25.17
C SER A 9 -24.50 0.40 -24.72
N PRO A 10 -25.66 -0.24 -24.89
CA PRO A 10 -25.84 -1.66 -24.54
C PRO A 10 -24.86 -2.50 -25.34
N MET A 11 -24.01 -3.24 -24.63
CA MET A 11 -23.03 -4.15 -25.25
C MET A 11 -23.77 -5.29 -25.94
N LEU A 12 -23.65 -5.38 -27.25
CA LEU A 12 -24.04 -6.55 -28.03
C LEU A 12 -23.08 -7.71 -27.71
N PRO A 13 -23.59 -8.95 -27.45
CA PRO A 13 -22.76 -10.10 -27.22
C PRO A 13 -21.94 -10.43 -28.45
N GLY A 14 -20.60 -10.39 -28.33
CA GLY A 14 -19.68 -10.76 -29.42
C GLY A 14 -18.70 -9.66 -29.88
N GLN A 15 -18.76 -8.45 -29.34
CA GLN A 15 -17.75 -7.45 -29.68
C GLN A 15 -16.44 -7.71 -28.92
N PRO A 16 -15.27 -7.75 -29.64
CA PRO A 16 -13.97 -7.84 -28.98
C PRO A 16 -13.78 -6.60 -28.07
N GLN A 17 -13.46 -6.87 -26.81
CA GLN A 17 -13.18 -5.79 -25.83
C GLN A 17 -12.06 -4.91 -26.40
N ARG A 18 -12.37 -3.64 -26.68
CA ARG A 18 -11.34 -2.67 -27.04
C ARG A 18 -10.31 -2.64 -25.92
N PRO A 19 -9.00 -2.69 -26.23
CA PRO A 19 -7.95 -2.57 -25.23
C PRO A 19 -8.24 -1.31 -24.40
N ARG A 20 -8.31 -1.47 -23.07
CA ARG A 20 -8.49 -0.32 -22.16
C ARG A 20 -7.32 0.63 -22.38
N GLU A 21 -7.55 1.73 -23.05
CA GLU A 21 -6.58 2.81 -23.17
C GLU A 21 -6.12 3.21 -21.77
N LYS A 22 -4.84 2.98 -21.46
CA LYS A 22 -4.24 3.36 -20.18
C LYS A 22 -4.26 4.89 -20.10
N LYS A 23 -5.21 5.46 -19.36
CA LYS A 23 -5.27 6.90 -19.11
C LYS A 23 -3.91 7.35 -18.54
N PRO A 24 -3.31 8.42 -19.07
CA PRO A 24 -2.04 8.93 -18.56
C PRO A 24 -2.19 9.28 -17.07
N ALA A 25 -1.16 8.93 -16.28
CA ALA A 25 -1.16 9.14 -14.84
C ALA A 25 -1.34 10.63 -14.51
N THR A 26 -2.29 10.94 -13.67
CA THR A 26 -2.60 12.31 -13.22
C THR A 26 -1.40 12.90 -12.46
N LYS A 27 -1.22 14.24 -12.47
CA LYS A 27 -0.13 14.92 -11.73
C LYS A 27 -0.07 14.47 -10.26
N GLN A 28 -1.23 14.27 -9.62
CA GLN A 28 -1.32 13.77 -8.24
C GLN A 28 -0.80 12.32 -8.08
N GLN A 29 -1.03 11.45 -9.07
CA GLN A 29 -0.51 10.09 -9.04
C GLN A 29 1.01 10.06 -9.19
N LYS A 30 1.57 10.91 -10.06
CA LYS A 30 3.03 11.05 -10.23
C LYS A 30 3.68 11.56 -8.96
N LEU A 31 3.07 12.56 -8.31
CA LEU A 31 3.58 13.12 -7.05
C LEU A 31 3.53 12.08 -5.91
N LEU A 32 2.42 11.34 -5.78
CA LEU A 32 2.29 10.28 -4.78
C LEU A 32 3.33 9.18 -5.02
N PHE A 33 3.54 8.78 -6.27
CA PHE A 33 4.56 7.79 -6.63
C PHE A 33 5.98 8.27 -6.28
N GLY A 34 6.31 9.52 -6.61
CA GLY A 34 7.59 10.13 -6.23
C GLY A 34 7.79 10.18 -4.71
N LEU A 35 6.72 10.47 -3.97
CA LEU A 35 6.75 10.53 -2.51
C LEU A 35 6.94 9.13 -1.89
N VAL A 36 6.26 8.11 -2.42
CA VAL A 36 6.46 6.70 -2.03
C VAL A 36 7.90 6.30 -2.27
N LEU A 37 8.43 6.57 -3.46
CA LEU A 37 9.80 6.20 -3.81
C LEU A 37 10.83 6.91 -2.93
N GLY A 38 10.70 8.21 -2.73
CA GLY A 38 11.60 9.00 -1.91
C GLY A 38 11.59 8.58 -0.43
N CYS A 39 10.40 8.45 0.17
CA CYS A 39 10.26 8.02 1.57
C CYS A 39 10.75 6.59 1.78
N SER A 40 10.44 5.67 0.87
CA SER A 40 10.91 4.28 0.97
C SER A 40 12.43 4.18 0.84
N SER A 41 13.04 4.93 -0.08
CA SER A 41 14.50 4.96 -0.23
C SER A 41 15.18 5.52 1.02
N ALA A 42 14.69 6.64 1.56
CA ALA A 42 15.23 7.23 2.78
C ALA A 42 15.08 6.29 3.98
N SER A 43 13.93 5.64 4.12
CA SER A 43 13.69 4.65 5.18
C SER A 43 14.60 3.43 5.04
N THR A 44 14.83 2.94 3.82
CA THR A 44 15.74 1.83 3.55
C THR A 44 17.17 2.18 3.94
N LEU A 45 17.65 3.36 3.57
CA LEU A 45 18.97 3.83 3.98
C LEU A 45 19.10 3.93 5.50
N LEU A 46 18.10 4.49 6.17
CA LEU A 46 18.08 4.58 7.63
C LEU A 46 18.06 3.18 8.28
N TYR A 47 17.24 2.27 7.77
CA TYR A 47 17.15 0.90 8.27
C TYR A 47 18.52 0.19 8.21
N PHE A 48 19.16 0.17 7.05
CA PHE A 48 20.46 -0.47 6.89
C PHE A 48 21.57 0.25 7.64
N PHE A 49 21.51 1.57 7.76
CA PHE A 49 22.42 2.33 8.60
C PHE A 49 22.34 1.89 10.07
N LEU A 50 21.13 1.71 10.61
CA LEU A 50 20.93 1.27 11.99
C LEU A 50 21.40 -0.18 12.19
N ILE A 51 21.17 -1.08 11.23
CA ILE A 51 21.67 -2.46 11.26
C ILE A 51 23.20 -2.47 11.23
N THR A 52 23.81 -1.76 10.30
CA THR A 52 25.30 -1.67 10.23
C THR A 52 25.89 -1.03 11.48
N LEU A 53 25.22 -0.02 12.06
CA LEU A 53 25.65 0.57 13.32
C LEU A 53 25.66 -0.46 14.44
N SER A 54 24.69 -1.39 14.48
CA SER A 54 24.64 -2.45 15.49
C SER A 54 25.84 -3.41 15.42
N GLU A 55 26.37 -3.67 14.22
CA GLU A 55 27.54 -4.54 14.02
C GLU A 55 28.84 -3.91 14.54
N HIS A 56 28.89 -2.58 14.66
CA HIS A 56 30.05 -1.85 15.17
C HIS A 56 29.98 -1.54 16.66
N MET A 57 28.93 -1.97 17.35
CA MET A 57 28.80 -1.77 18.79
C MET A 57 29.64 -2.78 19.59
N GLU A 58 30.51 -2.29 20.47
CA GLU A 58 31.34 -3.13 21.36
C GLU A 58 30.51 -3.91 22.39
N TYR A 59 29.34 -3.39 22.76
CA TYR A 59 28.47 -4.03 23.74
C TYR A 59 27.52 -5.02 23.06
N LEU A 60 27.74 -6.32 23.30
CA LEU A 60 26.95 -7.43 22.73
C LEU A 60 25.44 -7.25 22.91
N ILE A 61 25.01 -6.80 24.09
CA ILE A 61 23.58 -6.58 24.40
C ILE A 61 23.00 -5.46 23.54
N ALA A 62 23.74 -4.34 23.38
CA ALA A 62 23.30 -3.23 22.55
C ALA A 62 23.24 -3.64 21.07
N ALA A 63 24.24 -4.39 20.57
CA ALA A 63 24.26 -4.93 19.22
C ALA A 63 23.03 -5.84 18.94
N GLN A 64 22.67 -6.71 19.87
CA GLN A 64 21.49 -7.57 19.75
C GLN A 64 20.18 -6.77 19.79
N ILE A 65 20.06 -5.78 20.69
CA ILE A 65 18.86 -4.95 20.78
C ILE A 65 18.64 -4.18 19.47
N PHE A 66 19.66 -3.60 18.88
CA PHE A 66 19.54 -2.87 17.63
C PHE A 66 19.36 -3.82 16.43
N GLY A 67 20.15 -4.89 16.34
CA GLY A 67 20.10 -5.82 15.23
C GLY A 67 18.75 -6.54 15.10
N MET A 68 18.15 -6.99 16.21
CA MET A 68 16.82 -7.60 16.22
C MET A 68 15.69 -6.61 16.43
N GLY A 69 15.92 -5.57 17.25
CA GLY A 69 14.89 -4.61 17.63
C GLY A 69 14.43 -3.73 16.47
N VAL A 70 15.34 -3.33 15.58
CA VAL A 70 14.99 -2.50 14.41
C VAL A 70 14.05 -3.23 13.45
N PRO A 71 14.33 -4.45 12.97
CA PRO A 71 13.39 -5.21 12.15
C PRO A 71 12.05 -5.45 12.82
N VAL A 72 12.05 -5.82 14.10
CA VAL A 72 10.81 -6.04 14.88
C VAL A 72 10.00 -4.76 15.00
N LEU A 73 10.63 -3.62 15.24
CA LEU A 73 9.95 -2.32 15.32
C LEU A 73 9.30 -1.94 13.98
N TYR A 74 10.00 -2.12 12.87
CA TYR A 74 9.46 -1.87 11.54
C TYR A 74 8.28 -2.79 11.22
N ALA A 75 8.40 -4.09 11.57
CA ALA A 75 7.32 -5.06 11.37
C ALA A 75 6.09 -4.73 12.24
N ALA A 76 6.29 -4.42 13.52
CA ALA A 76 5.22 -4.06 14.43
C ALA A 76 4.51 -2.76 14.03
N ALA A 77 5.28 -1.72 13.66
CA ALA A 77 4.74 -0.48 13.14
C ALA A 77 3.97 -0.72 11.84
N GLY A 78 4.51 -1.52 10.91
CA GLY A 78 3.85 -1.90 9.66
C GLY A 78 2.52 -2.61 9.92
N ALA A 79 2.50 -3.61 10.81
CA ALA A 79 1.27 -4.32 11.18
C ALA A 79 0.23 -3.40 11.80
N ALA A 80 0.64 -2.49 12.70
CA ALA A 80 -0.25 -1.50 13.30
C ALA A 80 -0.86 -0.57 12.25
N PHE A 81 -0.06 -0.10 11.28
CA PHE A 81 -0.55 0.73 10.18
C PHE A 81 -1.47 -0.01 9.21
N VAL A 82 -1.22 -1.31 8.94
CA VAL A 82 -2.14 -2.15 8.15
C VAL A 82 -3.48 -2.27 8.87
N ALA A 83 -3.47 -2.58 10.16
CA ALA A 83 -4.68 -2.66 10.96
C ALA A 83 -5.45 -1.32 10.95
N ALA A 84 -4.76 -0.21 11.19
CA ALA A 84 -5.34 1.13 11.14
C ALA A 84 -5.93 1.44 9.76
N TYR A 85 -5.24 1.08 8.68
CA TYR A 85 -5.73 1.27 7.31
C TYR A 85 -7.00 0.48 7.04
N ILE A 86 -7.04 -0.80 7.45
CA ILE A 86 -8.22 -1.67 7.29
C ILE A 86 -9.40 -1.12 8.09
N ILE A 87 -9.19 -0.75 9.35
CA ILE A 87 -10.23 -0.18 10.21
C ILE A 87 -10.76 1.14 9.63
N TYR A 88 -9.85 2.04 9.23
CA TYR A 88 -10.23 3.34 8.67
C TYR A 88 -11.05 3.22 7.38
N ASN A 89 -10.69 2.27 6.51
CA ASN A 89 -11.42 2.00 5.26
C ASN A 89 -12.56 0.98 5.44
N ARG A 90 -12.91 0.61 6.69
CA ARG A 90 -13.98 -0.35 7.01
C ARG A 90 -13.86 -1.66 6.23
N ALA A 91 -12.67 -2.27 6.27
CA ALA A 91 -12.34 -3.55 5.64
C ALA A 91 -12.69 -3.62 4.14
N PHE A 92 -12.57 -2.50 3.42
CA PHE A 92 -12.86 -2.41 1.97
C PHE A 92 -14.33 -2.69 1.58
N THR A 93 -15.24 -2.81 2.55
CA THR A 93 -16.65 -3.12 2.29
C THR A 93 -17.40 -2.05 1.48
N ARG A 94 -16.77 -0.88 1.28
CA ARG A 94 -17.35 0.23 0.53
C ARG A 94 -16.68 0.48 -0.83
N ASP A 95 -15.86 -0.46 -1.30
CA ASP A 95 -15.25 -0.35 -2.63
C ASP A 95 -16.26 -0.75 -3.71
N ASN A 96 -16.50 0.15 -4.67
CA ASN A 96 -17.38 -0.05 -5.82
C ASN A 96 -18.87 -0.27 -5.48
N ILE A 97 -19.37 0.29 -4.37
CA ILE A 97 -20.79 0.27 -4.05
C ILE A 97 -21.53 1.16 -5.05
N THR A 98 -22.53 0.58 -5.71
CA THR A 98 -23.52 1.30 -6.52
C THR A 98 -24.77 1.59 -5.68
N PRO A 99 -25.57 2.63 -6.00
CA PRO A 99 -26.80 2.94 -5.28
C PRO A 99 -27.76 1.75 -5.19
N GLU A 100 -27.73 0.86 -6.19
CA GLU A 100 -28.56 -0.35 -6.29
C GLU A 100 -28.20 -1.43 -5.27
N MET A 101 -26.97 -1.41 -4.71
CA MET A 101 -26.50 -2.34 -3.68
C MET A 101 -26.87 -1.89 -2.26
N LEU A 102 -27.41 -0.69 -2.12
CA LEU A 102 -27.82 -0.13 -0.84
C LEU A 102 -29.29 -0.46 -0.56
N PRO A 103 -29.69 -0.63 0.71
CA PRO A 103 -31.07 -0.95 1.07
C PRO A 103 -32.07 0.07 0.52
N ASP A 104 -33.23 -0.42 0.07
CA ASP A 104 -34.31 0.43 -0.44
C ASP A 104 -34.93 1.34 0.65
N THR A 105 -34.63 1.05 1.93
CA THR A 105 -35.04 1.88 3.07
C THR A 105 -34.30 3.20 3.15
N MET A 106 -33.17 3.36 2.43
CA MET A 106 -32.38 4.60 2.38
C MET A 106 -32.93 5.53 1.29
N THR A 107 -33.01 6.81 1.62
CA THR A 107 -33.33 7.84 0.63
C THR A 107 -32.20 7.99 -0.38
N GLU A 108 -32.50 8.47 -1.57
CA GLU A 108 -31.47 8.68 -2.61
C GLU A 108 -30.35 9.62 -2.15
N GLN A 109 -30.66 10.54 -1.27
CA GLN A 109 -29.70 11.49 -0.69
C GLN A 109 -28.75 10.77 0.29
N GLU A 110 -29.28 9.92 1.16
CA GLU A 110 -28.49 9.10 2.09
C GLU A 110 -27.58 8.11 1.34
N LYS A 111 -28.06 7.52 0.24
CA LYS A 111 -27.24 6.65 -0.63
C LYS A 111 -26.07 7.42 -1.26
N ALA A 112 -26.34 8.64 -1.75
CA ALA A 112 -25.32 9.49 -2.36
C ALA A 112 -24.26 9.91 -1.32
N ASP A 113 -24.67 10.33 -0.13
CA ASP A 113 -23.80 10.75 0.96
C ASP A 113 -22.93 9.58 1.45
N PHE A 114 -23.51 8.37 1.54
CA PHE A 114 -22.79 7.17 1.91
C PHE A 114 -21.67 6.81 0.93
N ILE A 115 -21.95 6.89 -0.36
CA ILE A 115 -20.97 6.63 -1.43
C ILE A 115 -19.88 7.71 -1.44
N GLN A 116 -20.27 8.98 -1.26
CA GLN A 116 -19.34 10.10 -1.22
C GLN A 116 -18.42 10.03 -0.01
N GLU A 117 -18.95 9.68 1.18
CA GLU A 117 -18.13 9.48 2.37
C GLU A 117 -17.08 8.39 2.16
N GLY A 118 -17.43 7.27 1.51
CA GLY A 118 -16.49 6.20 1.16
C GLY A 118 -15.38 6.69 0.23
N ALA A 119 -15.72 7.45 -0.81
CA ALA A 119 -14.75 8.02 -1.74
C ALA A 119 -13.79 9.03 -1.05
N ASP A 120 -14.31 9.86 -0.15
CA ASP A 120 -13.52 10.83 0.61
C ASP A 120 -12.57 10.16 1.60
N ARG A 121 -12.99 9.11 2.29
CA ARG A 121 -12.13 8.30 3.17
C ARG A 121 -11.00 7.66 2.37
N LYS A 122 -11.30 7.06 1.22
CA LYS A 122 -10.31 6.48 0.32
C LYS A 122 -9.31 7.52 -0.19
N ARG A 123 -9.77 8.74 -0.48
CA ARG A 123 -8.90 9.85 -0.87
C ARG A 123 -7.99 10.30 0.27
N LYS A 124 -8.54 10.42 1.48
CA LYS A 124 -7.79 10.82 2.68
C LYS A 124 -6.79 9.76 3.14
N SER A 125 -7.08 8.46 2.94
CA SER A 125 -6.18 7.37 3.36
C SER A 125 -5.00 7.10 2.41
N LYS A 126 -4.91 7.78 1.27
CA LYS A 126 -3.81 7.56 0.31
C LYS A 126 -2.41 7.75 0.91
N TRP A 127 -2.25 8.68 1.86
CA TRP A 127 -0.97 8.89 2.52
C TRP A 127 -0.54 7.69 3.38
N MET A 128 -1.50 6.92 3.91
CA MET A 128 -1.20 5.72 4.70
C MET A 128 -0.50 4.66 3.85
N ILE A 129 -0.78 4.61 2.54
CA ILE A 129 -0.10 3.73 1.59
C ILE A 129 1.40 4.12 1.52
N VAL A 130 1.72 5.42 1.53
CA VAL A 130 3.11 5.89 1.55
C VAL A 130 3.83 5.36 2.78
N VAL A 131 3.20 5.48 3.97
CA VAL A 131 3.77 4.98 5.22
C VAL A 131 3.97 3.47 5.19
N LEU A 132 2.99 2.72 4.67
CA LEU A 132 3.10 1.26 4.53
C LEU A 132 4.32 0.87 3.68
N PHE A 133 4.47 1.48 2.49
CA PHE A 133 5.64 1.21 1.65
C PHE A 133 6.94 1.60 2.34
N THR A 134 6.96 2.73 3.06
CA THR A 134 8.13 3.21 3.82
C THR A 134 8.58 2.20 4.87
N LEU A 135 7.65 1.47 5.50
CA LEU A 135 7.95 0.47 6.52
C LEU A 135 8.26 -0.91 5.94
N PHE A 136 7.53 -1.35 4.90
CA PHE A 136 7.65 -2.70 4.38
C PHE A 136 8.78 -2.88 3.36
N VAL A 137 9.15 -1.86 2.60
CA VAL A 137 10.21 -1.96 1.58
C VAL A 137 11.56 -2.33 2.20
N PRO A 138 12.04 -1.69 3.30
CA PRO A 138 13.28 -2.10 3.95
C PRO A 138 13.26 -3.55 4.41
N LEU A 139 12.17 -4.00 5.04
CA LEU A 139 12.02 -5.39 5.50
C LEU A 139 12.02 -6.39 4.34
N ALA A 140 11.37 -6.05 3.23
CA ALA A 140 11.36 -6.90 2.04
C ALA A 140 12.75 -7.04 1.43
N ILE A 141 13.52 -5.95 1.37
CA ILE A 141 14.90 -5.96 0.88
C ILE A 141 15.80 -6.79 1.82
N ASP A 142 15.66 -6.59 3.13
CA ASP A 142 16.40 -7.34 4.15
C ASP A 142 16.12 -8.84 4.04
N PHE A 143 14.85 -9.21 3.94
CA PHE A 143 14.44 -10.60 3.73
C PHE A 143 15.04 -11.20 2.43
N LEU A 144 15.03 -10.44 1.33
CA LEU A 144 15.59 -10.87 0.06
C LEU A 144 17.12 -11.08 0.17
N ILE A 145 17.83 -10.17 0.82
CA ILE A 145 19.29 -10.25 0.96
C ILE A 145 19.68 -11.39 1.90
N LEU A 146 19.05 -11.50 3.06
CA LEU A 146 19.45 -12.46 4.10
C LEU A 146 18.92 -13.88 3.89
N THR A 147 17.78 -14.02 3.21
CA THR A 147 17.09 -15.31 3.11
C THR A 147 16.98 -15.82 1.67
N ALA A 148 16.43 -15.02 0.76
CA ALA A 148 16.12 -15.49 -0.58
C ALA A 148 17.38 -15.68 -1.44
N ILE A 149 18.33 -14.74 -1.39
CA ILE A 149 19.57 -14.83 -2.18
C ILE A 149 20.44 -16.01 -1.73
N PRO A 150 20.75 -16.21 -0.43
CA PRO A 150 21.51 -17.37 0.01
C PRO A 150 20.84 -18.71 -0.28
N THR A 151 19.51 -18.81 -0.16
CA THR A 151 18.81 -20.07 -0.46
C THR A 151 18.79 -20.40 -1.94
N LEU A 152 18.69 -19.41 -2.81
CA LEU A 152 18.66 -19.62 -4.27
C LEU A 152 20.07 -19.88 -4.86
N PHE A 153 21.10 -19.23 -4.34
CA PHE A 153 22.46 -19.29 -4.88
C PHE A 153 23.42 -20.11 -4.03
N GLY A 154 23.15 -20.31 -2.72
CA GLY A 154 24.00 -21.07 -1.82
C GLY A 154 24.05 -22.58 -2.14
N GLY A 155 22.99 -23.12 -2.74
CA GLY A 155 22.96 -24.50 -3.24
C GLY A 155 23.80 -24.73 -4.50
N ALA A 156 24.14 -23.68 -5.24
CA ALA A 156 24.93 -23.79 -6.48
C ALA A 156 26.45 -23.67 -6.25
N LEU A 157 26.88 -23.22 -5.07
CA LEU A 157 28.31 -23.03 -4.72
C LEU A 157 28.85 -24.10 -3.76
N GLY A 158 28.03 -25.09 -3.39
CA GLY A 158 28.34 -26.14 -2.39
C GLY A 158 28.58 -27.53 -2.97
N THR A 159 28.90 -27.68 -4.27
CA THR A 159 29.33 -28.95 -4.87
C THR A 159 30.70 -28.85 -5.46
#